data_d93371acc88586c3980967b9aa777225
#
_entry.id   d93371acc88586c3980967b9aa777225
#
_cell.length_a   1.000
_cell.length_b   1.000
_cell.length_c   1.000
_cell.angle_alpha   90.00
_cell.angle_beta   90.00
_cell.angle_gamma   90.00
#
_symmetry.space_group_name_H-M   'P 1'
#
loop_
_entity.id
_entity.type
_entity.pdbx_description
1 polymer ?
#
loop_
_entity_poly.entity_id
_entity_poly.type
_entity_poly.pdbx_seq_one_letter_code
_entity_poly.pdbx_strand_id
1 'polypeptide(L)'
;MNIIEKADKYADGKANEAITKAIAQAYLDGYRDGYNDREAEIPADFRDNKTIYIDLGLPSRTLWSSDYEKDGEELLYLPYERAEYLKIPTKEQWEELMNQCEWTIEADRDYDFVRAKFVGPNGNILVFEKTGKEFAKEITDNWHAYFWIEGEYDGNDRCAVHLFNEWKASKNKSLGREIMKTFSGYHLPVRLVR
;
A
#
# COMPACT_ATOMS: atom_id res chain seq x y z
N MET A 1 -54.39 -22.01 -9.62
CA MET A 1 -53.07 -22.27 -10.16
C MET A 1 -52.96 -23.76 -10.45
N ASN A 2 -52.85 -24.10 -11.73
CA ASN A 2 -52.74 -25.47 -12.24
C ASN A 2 -51.41 -26.11 -11.78
N ILE A 3 -51.41 -27.48 -11.69
CA ILE A 3 -50.21 -28.24 -11.30
C ILE A 3 -49.02 -28.00 -12.22
N ILE A 4 -49.28 -27.75 -13.50
CA ILE A 4 -48.27 -27.41 -14.53
C ILE A 4 -47.63 -26.05 -14.23
N GLU A 5 -48.44 -25.02 -13.94
CA GLU A 5 -47.93 -23.68 -13.58
C GLU A 5 -47.08 -23.70 -12.31
N LYS A 6 -47.40 -24.60 -11.36
CA LYS A 6 -46.57 -24.78 -10.16
C LYS A 6 -45.23 -25.45 -10.47
N ALA A 7 -45.25 -26.43 -11.37
CA ALA A 7 -44.04 -27.15 -11.79
C ALA A 7 -43.09 -26.22 -12.57
N ASP A 8 -43.64 -25.43 -13.50
CA ASP A 8 -42.86 -24.47 -14.29
C ASP A 8 -42.19 -23.40 -13.38
N LYS A 9 -42.95 -22.82 -12.45
CA LYS A 9 -42.43 -21.85 -11.51
C LYS A 9 -41.35 -22.43 -10.57
N TYR A 10 -41.51 -23.71 -10.19
CA TYR A 10 -40.51 -24.41 -9.40
C TYR A 10 -39.23 -24.67 -10.23
N ALA A 11 -39.40 -25.11 -11.48
CA ALA A 11 -38.29 -25.35 -12.39
C ALA A 11 -37.48 -24.06 -12.71
N ASP A 12 -38.18 -22.93 -12.99
CA ASP A 12 -37.60 -21.64 -13.18
C ASP A 12 -36.81 -21.17 -11.95
N GLY A 13 -37.36 -21.31 -10.76
CA GLY A 13 -36.68 -20.99 -9.51
C GLY A 13 -35.42 -21.82 -9.31
N LYS A 14 -35.44 -23.11 -9.63
CA LYS A 14 -34.26 -23.98 -9.53
C LYS A 14 -33.21 -23.70 -10.60
N ALA A 15 -33.62 -23.39 -11.82
CA ALA A 15 -32.72 -22.98 -12.89
C ALA A 15 -31.99 -21.68 -12.53
N ASN A 16 -32.72 -20.70 -12.02
CA ASN A 16 -32.14 -19.43 -11.58
C ASN A 16 -31.16 -19.62 -10.41
N GLU A 17 -31.51 -20.48 -9.44
CA GLU A 17 -30.57 -20.77 -8.33
C GLU A 17 -29.32 -21.47 -8.81
N ALA A 18 -29.39 -22.38 -9.75
CA ALA A 18 -28.24 -23.08 -10.33
C ALA A 18 -27.36 -22.15 -11.13
N ILE A 19 -27.96 -21.26 -11.94
CA ILE A 19 -27.24 -20.25 -12.71
C ILE A 19 -26.52 -19.28 -11.76
N THR A 20 -27.19 -18.80 -10.72
CA THR A 20 -26.59 -17.89 -9.74
C THR A 20 -25.41 -18.53 -9.04
N LYS A 21 -25.52 -19.81 -8.64
CA LYS A 21 -24.40 -20.55 -8.04
C LYS A 21 -23.25 -20.76 -9.02
N ALA A 22 -23.56 -21.06 -10.28
CA ALA A 22 -22.52 -21.24 -11.31
C ALA A 22 -21.76 -19.95 -11.59
N ILE A 23 -22.46 -18.81 -11.66
CA ILE A 23 -21.84 -17.49 -11.82
C ILE A 23 -20.97 -17.14 -10.61
N ALA A 24 -21.47 -17.34 -9.39
CA ALA A 24 -20.70 -17.10 -8.17
C ALA A 24 -19.45 -17.98 -8.10
N GLN A 25 -19.57 -19.27 -8.47
CA GLN A 25 -18.43 -20.18 -8.49
C GLN A 25 -17.41 -19.78 -9.57
N ALA A 26 -17.85 -19.43 -10.77
CA ALA A 26 -16.97 -18.97 -11.83
C ALA A 26 -16.22 -17.68 -11.46
N TYR A 27 -16.90 -16.77 -10.74
CA TYR A 27 -16.27 -15.56 -10.20
C TYR A 27 -15.20 -15.90 -9.17
N LEU A 28 -15.50 -16.79 -8.21
CA LEU A 28 -14.56 -17.24 -7.18
C LEU A 28 -13.35 -17.98 -7.79
N ASP A 29 -13.61 -18.83 -8.78
CA ASP A 29 -12.54 -19.57 -9.48
C ASP A 29 -11.66 -18.61 -10.28
N GLY A 30 -12.25 -17.68 -11.03
CA GLY A 30 -11.51 -16.64 -11.75
C GLY A 30 -10.73 -15.71 -10.83
N TYR A 31 -11.29 -15.37 -9.66
CA TYR A 31 -10.58 -14.58 -8.66
C TYR A 31 -9.39 -15.36 -8.09
N ARG A 32 -9.59 -16.63 -7.74
CA ARG A 32 -8.53 -17.50 -7.21
C ARG A 32 -7.43 -17.77 -8.22
N ASP A 33 -7.79 -18.04 -9.49
CA ASP A 33 -6.84 -18.27 -10.55
C ASP A 33 -6.05 -16.99 -10.85
N GLY A 34 -6.70 -15.83 -10.92
CA GLY A 34 -6.03 -14.55 -11.06
C GLY A 34 -5.15 -14.20 -9.84
N TYR A 35 -5.53 -14.64 -8.63
CA TYR A 35 -4.71 -14.51 -7.44
C TYR A 35 -3.45 -15.37 -7.52
N ASN A 36 -3.60 -16.64 -7.89
CA ASN A 36 -2.48 -17.58 -8.02
C ASN A 36 -1.52 -17.18 -9.15
N ASP A 37 -2.05 -16.68 -10.27
CA ASP A 37 -1.23 -16.18 -11.38
C ASP A 37 -0.43 -14.93 -10.93
N ARG A 38 -1.03 -14.03 -10.16
CA ARG A 38 -0.35 -12.85 -9.60
C ARG A 38 0.68 -13.21 -8.53
N GLU A 39 0.41 -14.21 -7.69
CA GLU A 39 1.41 -14.72 -6.74
C GLU A 39 2.63 -15.32 -7.45
N ALA A 40 2.42 -15.94 -8.62
CA ALA A 40 3.51 -16.44 -9.47
C ALA A 40 4.30 -15.30 -10.15
N GLU A 41 3.66 -14.15 -10.40
CA GLU A 41 4.28 -12.96 -10.97
C GLU A 41 5.05 -12.10 -9.95
N ILE A 42 4.85 -12.32 -8.63
CA ILE A 42 5.71 -11.71 -7.60
C ILE A 42 7.07 -12.39 -7.71
N PRO A 43 8.15 -11.68 -8.07
CA PRO A 43 9.47 -12.28 -8.19
C PRO A 43 9.82 -13.09 -6.94
N ALA A 44 10.41 -14.26 -7.13
CA ALA A 44 10.76 -15.17 -6.02
C ALA A 44 11.65 -14.50 -4.97
N ASP A 45 12.44 -13.50 -5.38
CA ASP A 45 13.30 -12.69 -4.52
C ASP A 45 12.54 -11.87 -3.47
N PHE A 46 11.24 -11.56 -3.71
CA PHE A 46 10.37 -10.94 -2.71
C PHE A 46 9.91 -11.90 -1.62
N ARG A 47 10.04 -13.20 -1.86
CA ARG A 47 9.71 -14.23 -0.87
C ARG A 47 10.88 -14.54 0.06
N ASP A 48 12.09 -14.07 -0.28
CA ASP A 48 13.30 -14.33 0.49
C ASP A 48 13.47 -13.30 1.60
N ASN A 49 13.38 -13.79 2.78
CA ASN A 49 13.60 -13.36 4.15
C ASN A 49 14.81 -12.42 4.43
N LYS A 50 15.20 -11.56 3.52
CA LYS A 50 16.28 -10.59 3.73
C LYS A 50 15.82 -9.26 4.31
N THR A 51 14.51 -8.98 4.33
CA THR A 51 13.99 -7.73 4.86
C THR A 51 14.28 -7.63 6.35
N ILE A 52 15.06 -6.66 6.74
CA ILE A 52 15.35 -6.33 8.12
C ILE A 52 14.21 -5.49 8.67
N TYR A 53 13.65 -5.90 9.80
CA TYR A 53 12.58 -5.17 10.48
C TYR A 53 13.10 -4.47 11.72
N ILE A 54 12.60 -3.27 11.97
CA ILE A 54 12.90 -2.44 13.12
C ILE A 54 11.70 -2.47 14.06
N ASP A 55 11.95 -2.84 15.32
CA ASP A 55 11.04 -2.65 16.44
C ASP A 55 11.21 -1.24 16.97
N LEU A 56 10.19 -0.41 16.85
CA LEU A 56 10.17 0.96 17.36
C LEU A 56 9.58 1.08 18.78
N GLY A 57 9.13 -0.03 19.36
CA GLY A 57 8.44 -0.03 20.65
C GLY A 57 7.02 0.52 20.56
N LEU A 58 6.36 0.38 19.40
CA LEU A 58 4.99 0.83 19.20
C LEU A 58 4.00 -0.04 20.01
N PRO A 59 2.89 0.54 20.51
CA PRO A 59 1.86 -0.21 21.24
C PRO A 59 1.30 -1.42 20.47
N SER A 60 1.10 -1.31 19.16
CA SER A 60 0.65 -2.41 18.28
C SER A 60 1.70 -3.51 18.13
N ARG A 61 2.97 -3.25 18.49
CA ARG A 61 4.13 -4.09 18.21
C ARG A 61 4.41 -4.26 16.71
N THR A 62 3.89 -3.38 15.88
CA THR A 62 4.19 -3.36 14.45
C THR A 62 5.69 -3.16 14.25
N LEU A 63 6.28 -4.06 13.49
CA LEU A 63 7.67 -3.96 13.03
C LEU A 63 7.67 -3.35 11.63
N TRP A 64 8.54 -2.38 11.40
CA TRP A 64 8.67 -1.71 10.10
C TRP A 64 9.93 -2.18 9.39
N SER A 65 9.84 -2.43 8.08
CA SER A 65 11.05 -2.72 7.30
C SER A 65 12.04 -1.56 7.41
N SER A 66 13.32 -1.87 7.52
CA SER A 66 14.40 -0.86 7.67
C SER A 66 14.54 0.03 6.44
N ASP A 67 14.11 -0.47 5.27
CA ASP A 67 14.22 0.21 3.98
C ASP A 67 12.98 -0.09 3.14
N TYR A 68 12.86 0.60 2.01
CA TYR A 68 11.91 0.26 0.96
C TYR A 68 12.34 -1.04 0.27
N GLU A 69 11.38 -1.73 -0.31
CA GLU A 69 11.68 -2.90 -1.13
C GLU A 69 12.45 -2.48 -2.39
N LYS A 70 13.35 -3.35 -2.82
CA LYS A 70 14.27 -3.10 -3.93
C LYS A 70 14.27 -4.27 -4.91
N ASP A 71 14.51 -3.94 -6.18
CA ASP A 71 14.91 -4.90 -7.21
C ASP A 71 16.40 -4.69 -7.48
N GLY A 72 17.23 -5.58 -6.92
CA GLY A 72 18.67 -5.36 -6.86
C GLY A 72 19.05 -4.16 -5.99
N GLU A 73 19.63 -3.12 -6.57
CA GLU A 73 20.01 -1.87 -5.89
C GLU A 73 18.97 -0.76 -6.07
N GLU A 74 18.03 -0.91 -7.00
CA GLU A 74 17.04 0.11 -7.34
C GLU A 74 15.77 -0.06 -6.50
N LEU A 75 15.10 1.06 -6.22
CA LEU A 75 13.79 1.05 -5.57
C LEU A 75 12.77 0.32 -6.44
N LEU A 76 11.99 -0.53 -5.82
CA LEU A 76 10.90 -1.20 -6.48
C LEU A 76 9.64 -0.36 -6.47
N TYR A 77 9.21 0.04 -7.65
CA TYR A 77 7.96 0.76 -7.86
C TYR A 77 6.87 -0.21 -8.33
N LEU A 78 5.80 -0.31 -7.57
CA LEU A 78 4.69 -1.22 -7.88
C LEU A 78 3.38 -0.46 -8.07
N PRO A 79 2.51 -0.91 -8.98
CA PRO A 79 1.10 -0.50 -8.96
C PRO A 79 0.45 -1.03 -7.68
N TYR A 80 -0.61 -0.35 -7.23
CA TYR A 80 -1.29 -0.73 -5.97
C TYR A 80 -1.75 -2.19 -5.97
N GLU A 81 -2.28 -2.67 -7.10
CA GLU A 81 -2.80 -4.02 -7.29
C GLU A 81 -1.74 -5.12 -7.07
N ARG A 82 -0.47 -4.76 -7.11
CA ARG A 82 0.64 -5.66 -6.73
C ARG A 82 1.10 -5.42 -5.30
N ALA A 83 1.13 -4.16 -4.87
CA ALA A 83 1.56 -3.81 -3.53
C ALA A 83 0.60 -4.35 -2.45
N GLU A 84 -0.71 -4.42 -2.71
CA GLU A 84 -1.71 -4.92 -1.78
C GLU A 84 -1.53 -6.40 -1.38
N TYR A 85 -0.81 -7.20 -2.19
CA TYR A 85 -0.45 -8.59 -1.83
C TYR A 85 0.77 -8.69 -0.92
N LEU A 86 1.46 -7.57 -0.72
CA LEU A 86 2.55 -7.47 0.22
C LEU A 86 1.99 -6.94 1.54
N LYS A 87 2.70 -7.18 2.63
CA LYS A 87 2.30 -6.62 3.93
C LYS A 87 2.68 -5.14 4.00
N ILE A 88 1.99 -4.30 3.24
CA ILE A 88 2.12 -2.85 3.32
C ILE A 88 1.44 -2.33 4.58
N PRO A 89 1.83 -1.16 5.12
CA PRO A 89 1.22 -0.61 6.33
C PRO A 89 -0.24 -0.24 6.11
N THR A 90 -1.08 -0.43 7.12
CA THR A 90 -2.42 0.15 7.13
C THR A 90 -2.37 1.63 7.50
N LYS A 91 -3.49 2.31 7.29
CA LYS A 91 -3.65 3.72 7.74
C LYS A 91 -3.43 3.86 9.24
N GLU A 92 -3.98 2.96 10.04
CA GLU A 92 -3.87 2.97 11.49
C GLU A 92 -2.42 2.77 11.96
N GLN A 93 -1.68 1.88 11.31
CA GLN A 93 -0.25 1.67 11.60
C GLN A 93 0.59 2.91 11.25
N TRP A 94 0.27 3.58 10.15
CA TRP A 94 0.90 4.84 9.81
C TRP A 94 0.57 5.94 10.82
N GLU A 95 -0.71 6.10 11.19
CA GLU A 95 -1.14 7.06 12.19
C GLU A 95 -0.51 6.78 13.57
N GLU A 96 -0.37 5.50 13.95
CA GLU A 96 0.33 5.12 15.18
C GLU A 96 1.80 5.55 15.14
N LEU A 97 2.53 5.25 14.04
CA LEU A 97 3.90 5.69 13.85
C LEU A 97 4.05 7.21 14.03
N MET A 98 3.16 7.96 13.39
CA MET A 98 3.15 9.43 13.47
C MET A 98 2.88 9.98 14.86
N ASN A 99 2.06 9.29 15.65
CA ASN A 99 1.63 9.76 16.97
C ASN A 99 2.56 9.29 18.10
N GLN A 100 3.26 8.16 17.93
CA GLN A 100 4.08 7.54 18.97
C GLN A 100 5.56 7.83 18.82
N CYS A 101 6.04 8.21 17.65
CA CYS A 101 7.44 8.51 17.41
C CYS A 101 7.73 10.01 17.43
N GLU A 102 8.90 10.37 17.93
CA GLU A 102 9.48 11.69 17.65
C GLU A 102 10.01 11.68 16.22
N TRP A 103 9.78 12.75 15.48
CA TRP A 103 10.24 12.82 14.10
C TRP A 103 10.94 14.14 13.77
N THR A 104 11.88 14.06 12.86
CA THR A 104 12.62 15.19 12.29
C THR A 104 12.74 15.04 10.79
N ILE A 105 12.83 16.17 10.08
CA ILE A 105 13.11 16.19 8.65
C ILE A 105 14.50 16.74 8.39
N GLU A 106 15.13 16.22 7.35
CA GLU A 106 16.29 16.80 6.72
C GLU A 106 15.88 17.34 5.35
N ALA A 107 16.29 18.56 5.06
CA ALA A 107 16.11 19.19 3.77
C ALA A 107 17.47 19.67 3.25
N ASP A 108 17.61 19.72 1.93
CA ASP A 108 18.82 20.24 1.30
C ASP A 108 18.88 21.78 1.31
N ARG A 109 19.84 22.35 0.56
CA ARG A 109 20.06 23.82 0.50
C ARG A 109 18.90 24.55 -0.18
N ASP A 110 18.18 23.87 -1.06
CA ASP A 110 17.04 24.40 -1.81
C ASP A 110 15.71 24.12 -1.08
N TYR A 111 15.83 23.60 0.14
CA TYR A 111 14.70 23.21 1.01
C TYR A 111 13.86 22.05 0.47
N ASP A 112 14.41 21.27 -0.43
CA ASP A 112 13.77 20.03 -0.85
C ASP A 112 13.93 18.95 0.22
N PHE A 113 12.90 18.14 0.37
CA PHE A 113 12.88 17.02 1.30
C PHE A 113 13.99 16.03 0.92
N VAL A 114 14.82 15.65 1.88
CA VAL A 114 15.83 14.61 1.72
C VAL A 114 15.35 13.33 2.40
N ARG A 115 15.01 13.43 3.69
CA ARG A 115 14.49 12.30 4.48
C ARG A 115 13.75 12.75 5.71
N ALA A 116 12.88 11.87 6.20
CA ALA A 116 12.28 11.96 7.52
C ALA A 116 12.83 10.85 8.43
N LYS A 117 13.18 11.21 9.66
CA LYS A 117 13.68 10.31 10.68
C LYS A 117 12.64 10.20 11.80
N PHE A 118 12.27 8.99 12.15
CA PHE A 118 11.37 8.68 13.24
C PHE A 118 12.14 7.96 14.35
N VAL A 119 12.01 8.42 15.57
CA VAL A 119 12.62 7.79 16.75
C VAL A 119 11.48 7.19 17.56
N GLY A 120 11.46 5.90 17.69
CA GLY A 120 10.44 5.18 18.42
C GLY A 120 10.59 5.31 19.94
N PRO A 121 9.54 4.95 20.71
CA PRO A 121 9.57 4.96 22.17
C PRO A 121 10.74 4.19 22.80
N ASN A 122 11.25 3.18 22.12
CA ASN A 122 12.40 2.40 22.57
C ASN A 122 13.77 2.96 22.12
N GLY A 123 13.78 4.11 21.42
CA GLY A 123 14.98 4.76 20.91
C GLY A 123 15.48 4.26 19.55
N ASN A 124 14.89 3.22 18.99
CA ASN A 124 15.22 2.76 17.64
C ASN A 124 14.73 3.75 16.59
N ILE A 125 15.40 3.74 15.44
CA ILE A 125 15.25 4.77 14.41
C ILE A 125 14.77 4.14 13.11
N LEU A 126 13.76 4.74 12.50
CA LEU A 126 13.28 4.45 11.17
C LEU A 126 13.49 5.69 10.28
N VAL A 127 13.96 5.46 9.05
CA VAL A 127 14.23 6.55 8.10
C VAL A 127 13.40 6.35 6.84
N PHE A 128 12.78 7.41 6.37
CA PHE A 128 12.12 7.48 5.07
C PHE A 128 12.87 8.46 4.19
N GLU A 129 13.55 7.95 3.18
CA GLU A 129 14.26 8.76 2.20
C GLU A 129 13.32 9.19 1.07
N LYS A 130 13.73 10.22 0.33
CA LYS A 130 13.00 10.64 -0.87
C LYS A 130 12.97 9.51 -1.90
N THR A 131 11.85 9.34 -2.55
CA THR A 131 11.63 8.27 -3.52
C THR A 131 11.11 8.77 -4.85
N GLY A 132 10.28 9.81 -4.85
CA GLY A 132 9.44 10.14 -5.98
C GLY A 132 8.31 9.13 -6.18
N LYS A 133 7.66 9.25 -7.31
CA LYS A 133 6.62 8.34 -7.81
C LYS A 133 6.88 8.05 -9.28
N GLU A 134 6.59 6.84 -9.72
CA GLU A 134 6.74 6.45 -11.13
C GLU A 134 5.40 6.59 -11.86
N PHE A 135 5.45 7.20 -13.04
CA PHE A 135 4.36 7.22 -14.01
C PHE A 135 4.91 7.03 -15.41
N ALA A 136 4.32 6.11 -16.18
CA ALA A 136 4.76 5.78 -17.55
C ALA A 136 6.28 5.47 -17.67
N LYS A 137 6.85 4.81 -16.63
CA LYS A 137 8.29 4.48 -16.51
C LYS A 137 9.21 5.69 -16.30
N GLU A 138 8.66 6.82 -15.92
CA GLU A 138 9.45 8.00 -15.53
C GLU A 138 9.21 8.32 -14.07
N ILE A 139 10.29 8.54 -13.31
CA ILE A 139 10.20 8.98 -11.92
C ILE A 139 10.00 10.48 -11.89
N THR A 140 8.91 10.89 -11.25
CA THR A 140 8.56 12.30 -11.05
C THR A 140 8.52 12.62 -9.55
N ASP A 141 8.51 13.90 -9.19
CA ASP A 141 8.46 14.38 -7.81
C ASP A 141 9.55 13.75 -6.91
N ASN A 142 10.73 13.54 -7.46
CA ASN A 142 11.85 12.86 -6.80
C ASN A 142 12.46 13.62 -5.61
N TRP A 143 11.87 14.75 -5.23
CA TRP A 143 12.16 15.54 -4.01
C TRP A 143 11.15 15.29 -2.88
N HIS A 144 10.29 14.28 -3.00
CA HIS A 144 9.34 13.84 -1.99
C HIS A 144 9.52 12.35 -1.70
N ALA A 145 8.94 11.86 -0.62
CA ALA A 145 8.81 10.43 -0.39
C ALA A 145 7.34 10.00 -0.53
N TYR A 146 7.15 8.90 -1.21
CA TYR A 146 5.84 8.26 -1.41
C TYR A 146 5.94 6.78 -1.07
N PHE A 147 4.85 6.19 -0.59
CA PHE A 147 4.70 4.73 -0.50
C PHE A 147 3.23 4.36 -0.33
N TRP A 148 2.91 3.14 -0.74
CA TRP A 148 1.57 2.59 -0.60
C TRP A 148 1.23 2.28 0.85
N ILE A 149 -0.02 2.52 1.23
CA ILE A 149 -0.65 1.98 2.44
C ILE A 149 -1.95 1.28 2.07
N GLU A 150 -2.33 0.29 2.88
CA GLU A 150 -3.56 -0.44 2.71
C GLU A 150 -4.78 0.46 2.96
N GLY A 151 -5.75 0.39 2.06
CA GLY A 151 -7.03 1.10 2.17
C GLY A 151 -7.53 1.61 0.84
N GLU A 152 -8.83 1.87 0.82
CA GLU A 152 -9.51 2.51 -0.30
C GLU A 152 -9.89 3.94 0.09
N TYR A 153 -9.79 4.83 -0.88
CA TYR A 153 -10.25 6.20 -0.79
C TYR A 153 -11.35 6.40 -1.83
N ASP A 154 -12.59 6.60 -1.42
CA ASP A 154 -13.74 6.81 -2.31
C ASP A 154 -13.85 5.86 -3.53
N GLY A 155 -13.87 4.55 -3.27
CA GLY A 155 -14.37 3.53 -4.21
C GLY A 155 -13.43 3.07 -5.32
N ASN A 156 -12.48 3.86 -5.80
CA ASN A 156 -11.49 3.43 -6.82
C ASN A 156 -10.11 4.03 -6.63
N ASP A 157 -9.96 4.92 -5.68
CA ASP A 157 -8.68 5.54 -5.41
C ASP A 157 -7.99 4.83 -4.26
N ARG A 158 -6.69 4.70 -4.38
CA ARG A 158 -5.84 4.00 -3.43
C ARG A 158 -5.18 4.98 -2.47
N CYS A 159 -4.91 4.52 -1.26
CA CYS A 159 -4.24 5.32 -0.26
C CYS A 159 -2.72 5.24 -0.42
N ALA A 160 -2.06 6.37 -0.29
CA ALA A 160 -0.62 6.47 -0.21
C ALA A 160 -0.21 7.50 0.85
N VAL A 161 0.96 7.30 1.41
CA VAL A 161 1.61 8.33 2.23
C VAL A 161 2.45 9.20 1.32
N HIS A 162 2.39 10.51 1.58
CA HIS A 162 3.21 11.52 0.96
C HIS A 162 3.93 12.32 2.03
N LEU A 163 5.25 12.32 1.98
CA LEU A 163 6.13 13.08 2.86
C LEU A 163 6.88 14.15 2.08
N PHE A 164 6.86 15.35 2.59
CA PHE A 164 7.50 16.50 1.96
C PHE A 164 7.92 17.54 3.00
N ASN A 165 8.71 18.51 2.59
CA ASN A 165 9.06 19.65 3.44
C ASN A 165 8.06 20.79 3.24
N GLU A 166 7.26 21.09 4.25
CA GLU A 166 6.28 22.19 4.21
C GLU A 166 6.90 23.60 4.19
N TRP A 167 8.20 23.71 4.36
CA TRP A 167 8.86 25.02 4.53
C TRP A 167 8.72 25.92 3.31
N LYS A 168 8.64 25.38 2.11
CA LYS A 168 8.36 26.16 0.89
C LYS A 168 7.03 26.93 0.96
N ALA A 169 6.09 26.44 1.79
CA ALA A 169 4.77 27.04 1.90
C ALA A 169 4.59 27.98 3.12
N SER A 170 5.27 27.76 4.23
CA SER A 170 4.91 28.42 5.50
C SER A 170 6.04 29.02 6.34
N LYS A 171 7.30 28.94 5.93
CA LYS A 171 8.48 29.33 6.72
C LYS A 171 8.68 28.56 8.04
N ASN A 172 7.87 27.58 8.34
CA ASN A 172 8.01 26.70 9.50
C ASN A 172 8.61 25.37 9.04
N LYS A 173 9.70 24.94 9.68
CA LYS A 173 10.29 23.62 9.44
C LYS A 173 9.32 22.55 9.99
N SER A 174 8.35 22.17 9.20
CA SER A 174 7.43 21.10 9.52
C SER A 174 7.45 20.02 8.45
N LEU A 175 7.26 18.79 8.86
CA LEU A 175 7.05 17.68 7.97
C LEU A 175 5.65 17.77 7.39
N GLY A 176 5.56 18.07 6.11
CA GLY A 176 4.34 17.86 5.36
C GLY A 176 4.11 16.36 5.28
N ARG A 177 2.96 15.94 5.75
CA ARG A 177 2.53 14.55 5.77
C ARG A 177 1.06 14.47 5.45
N GLU A 178 0.73 13.69 4.48
CA GLU A 178 -0.66 13.45 4.16
C GLU A 178 -0.87 12.00 3.74
N ILE A 179 -2.03 11.46 4.09
CA ILE A 179 -2.58 10.30 3.43
C ILE A 179 -3.31 10.84 2.22
N MET A 180 -2.76 10.60 1.07
CA MET A 180 -3.29 11.14 -0.17
C MET A 180 -4.08 10.09 -0.94
N LYS A 181 -5.07 10.57 -1.64
CA LYS A 181 -5.70 9.87 -2.73
C LYS A 181 -4.74 9.79 -3.91
N THR A 182 -4.51 8.61 -4.44
CA THR A 182 -3.58 8.48 -5.54
C THR A 182 -4.21 7.81 -6.75
N PHE A 183 -3.83 8.29 -7.93
CA PHE A 183 -4.31 7.76 -9.20
C PHE A 183 -3.76 6.35 -9.44
N SER A 184 -4.62 5.42 -9.88
CA SER A 184 -4.27 4.02 -10.11
C SER A 184 -3.15 3.77 -11.13
N GLY A 185 -2.80 4.77 -11.95
CA GLY A 185 -1.70 4.68 -12.91
C GLY A 185 -0.31 4.96 -12.33
N TYR A 186 -0.21 5.38 -11.06
CA TYR A 186 1.09 5.56 -10.42
C TYR A 186 1.63 4.24 -9.87
N HIS A 187 2.94 4.09 -9.97
CA HIS A 187 3.68 3.07 -9.23
C HIS A 187 4.43 3.78 -8.09
N LEU A 188 4.28 3.27 -6.89
CA LEU A 188 4.95 3.80 -5.71
C LEU A 188 5.85 2.75 -5.08
N PRO A 189 6.88 3.20 -4.36
CA PRO A 189 7.69 2.31 -3.54
C PRO A 189 6.86 1.60 -2.49
N VAL A 190 7.37 0.47 -2.05
CA VAL A 190 6.75 -0.38 -1.04
C VAL A 190 7.59 -0.39 0.22
N ARG A 191 6.93 -0.19 1.35
CA ARG A 191 7.48 -0.36 2.68
C ARG A 191 6.67 -1.40 3.42
N LEU A 192 7.34 -2.43 3.94
CA LEU A 192 6.66 -3.55 4.56
C LEU A 192 6.51 -3.36 6.07
N VAL A 193 5.48 -4.01 6.63
CA VAL A 193 5.27 -4.16 8.07
C VAL A 193 5.05 -5.64 8.43
N ARG A 194 5.24 -5.94 9.72
CA ARG A 194 5.10 -7.31 10.24
C ARG A 194 4.46 -7.31 11.62
#